data_d3a8b63523f3b59aa19be7cd007ff300
#
_entry.id   d3a8b63523f3b59aa19be7cd007ff300
#
_cell.length_a   1.000
_cell.length_b   1.000
_cell.length_c   1.000
_cell.angle_alpha   90.00
_cell.angle_beta   90.00
_cell.angle_gamma   90.00
#
_symmetry.space_group_name_H-M   'P 1'
#
loop_
_entity.id
_entity.type
_entity.pdbx_description
1 polymer ?
#
loop_
_entity_poly.entity_id
_entity_poly.type
_entity_poly.pdbx_seq_one_letter_code
_entity_poly.pdbx_strand_id
1 'polypeptide(L)'
;MTTDWTFGGLWPFEPRWFETSDGRMHYVDEGPREGRPVVLVHGNPTWGFLYRNFIGPLTAAGHRSIAPDHLGFGRSDKPADPELYRIPRHVARLEALLESLDLRDAVVVVQDWGGPIGLSWAVAHPERVSGLFILNTFDGPRQNIPVPLRLFRTPGVGEVLVQGFDMFVRGFLFRDGVVHRERLTADVRQAYLAPHPTWSSRTGELVFPREIPDPAGTTGPVADLLTRLEHGVQQHFRSKPAQIMWPMRDPGFTPAVLAQWRKTLPDAPVTQLDDASHYIQEDAHERIVPQLLSFLAGTSA
;
A
#
# COMPACT_ATOMS: atom_id res chain seq x y z
N MET A 1 -15.31 -23.36 -10.13
CA MET A 1 -15.28 -23.34 -8.66
C MET A 1 -15.21 -21.89 -8.22
N THR A 2 -16.05 -21.46 -7.31
CA THR A 2 -15.97 -20.12 -6.73
C THR A 2 -14.78 -20.07 -5.76
N THR A 3 -13.98 -19.02 -5.82
CA THR A 3 -12.85 -18.82 -4.90
C THR A 3 -13.38 -18.69 -3.47
N ASP A 4 -12.86 -19.49 -2.55
CA ASP A 4 -13.08 -19.27 -1.11
C ASP A 4 -12.13 -18.14 -0.66
N TRP A 5 -12.72 -16.96 -0.42
CA TRP A 5 -11.97 -15.77 0.01
C TRP A 5 -11.67 -15.75 1.50
N THR A 6 -12.03 -16.78 2.26
CA THR A 6 -11.67 -16.87 3.69
C THR A 6 -10.25 -17.38 3.91
N PHE A 7 -9.68 -18.13 2.97
CA PHE A 7 -8.32 -18.71 3.04
C PHE A 7 -8.07 -19.39 4.40
N GLY A 8 -8.95 -20.34 4.75
CA GLY A 8 -8.83 -21.05 6.02
C GLY A 8 -9.07 -20.20 7.27
N GLY A 9 -9.79 -19.09 7.13
CA GLY A 9 -10.07 -18.15 8.23
C GLY A 9 -9.06 -17.03 8.37
N LEU A 10 -8.05 -16.92 7.48
CA LEU A 10 -7.08 -15.82 7.51
C LEU A 10 -7.70 -14.48 7.07
N TRP A 11 -8.84 -14.50 6.36
CA TRP A 11 -9.56 -13.31 5.92
C TRP A 11 -11.05 -13.43 6.25
N PRO A 12 -11.43 -13.27 7.53
CA PRO A 12 -12.81 -13.47 7.99
C PRO A 12 -13.70 -12.23 7.84
N PHE A 13 -13.21 -11.19 7.15
CA PHE A 13 -13.87 -9.88 7.12
C PHE A 13 -14.98 -9.84 6.07
N GLU A 14 -16.08 -9.16 6.42
CA GLU A 14 -17.21 -8.96 5.52
C GLU A 14 -16.85 -8.02 4.36
N PRO A 15 -17.13 -8.42 3.12
CA PRO A 15 -16.82 -7.60 1.95
C PRO A 15 -17.76 -6.40 1.86
N ARG A 16 -17.17 -5.22 1.62
CA ARG A 16 -17.90 -4.02 1.23
C ARG A 16 -17.52 -3.59 -0.16
N TRP A 17 -18.39 -2.86 -0.82
CA TRP A 17 -18.21 -2.48 -2.21
C TRP A 17 -18.49 -0.99 -2.39
N PHE A 18 -17.64 -0.35 -3.17
CA PHE A 18 -17.79 1.05 -3.57
C PHE A 18 -17.83 1.10 -5.10
N GLU A 19 -18.92 1.63 -5.63
CA GLU A 19 -19.13 1.76 -7.07
C GLU A 19 -18.38 2.98 -7.59
N THR A 20 -17.61 2.79 -8.67
CA THR A 20 -16.96 3.86 -9.41
C THR A 20 -17.32 3.77 -10.89
N SER A 21 -17.05 4.82 -11.65
CA SER A 21 -17.23 4.80 -13.11
C SER A 21 -16.36 3.75 -13.85
N ASP A 22 -15.28 3.32 -13.19
CA ASP A 22 -14.28 2.43 -13.76
C ASP A 22 -14.48 0.96 -13.33
N GLY A 23 -15.38 0.69 -12.38
CA GLY A 23 -15.64 -0.62 -11.79
C GLY A 23 -15.79 -0.55 -10.27
N ARG A 24 -16.09 -1.68 -9.64
CA ARG A 24 -16.31 -1.76 -8.18
C ARG A 24 -14.99 -1.94 -7.44
N MET A 25 -14.82 -1.18 -6.38
CA MET A 25 -13.76 -1.39 -5.41
C MET A 25 -14.29 -2.19 -4.21
N HIS A 26 -13.56 -3.23 -3.85
CA HIS A 26 -13.75 -3.91 -2.58
C HIS A 26 -13.02 -3.16 -1.47
N TYR A 27 -13.58 -3.16 -0.27
CA TYR A 27 -12.89 -2.70 0.93
C TYR A 27 -13.42 -3.42 2.16
N VAL A 28 -12.60 -3.45 3.20
CA VAL A 28 -12.98 -3.86 4.55
C VAL A 28 -13.21 -2.60 5.38
N ASP A 29 -14.23 -2.63 6.22
CA ASP A 29 -14.57 -1.55 7.16
C ASP A 29 -15.03 -2.22 8.47
N GLU A 30 -14.09 -2.44 9.37
CA GLU A 30 -14.24 -3.21 10.61
C GLU A 30 -14.03 -2.34 11.84
N GLY A 31 -14.76 -2.65 12.90
CA GLY A 31 -14.70 -1.94 14.18
C GLY A 31 -15.84 -0.95 14.38
N PRO A 32 -15.85 -0.24 15.52
CA PRO A 32 -16.91 0.70 15.83
C PRO A 32 -16.88 1.90 14.87
N ARG A 33 -18.05 2.31 14.39
CA ARG A 33 -18.17 3.43 13.46
C ARG A 33 -17.61 4.73 14.03
N GLU A 34 -17.76 4.93 15.32
CA GLU A 34 -17.25 6.09 16.05
C GLU A 34 -15.78 5.92 16.46
N GLY A 35 -15.20 4.76 16.21
CA GLY A 35 -13.78 4.52 16.44
C GLY A 35 -12.92 5.36 15.49
N ARG A 36 -11.75 5.78 15.97
CA ARG A 36 -10.80 6.53 15.14
C ARG A 36 -10.44 5.75 13.88
N PRO A 37 -10.62 6.32 12.68
CA PRO A 37 -10.31 5.61 11.44
C PRO A 37 -8.82 5.36 11.26
N VAL A 38 -8.48 4.14 10.88
CA VAL A 38 -7.13 3.73 10.44
C VAL A 38 -7.24 3.22 9.02
N VAL A 39 -6.72 4.01 8.06
CA VAL A 39 -6.77 3.68 6.63
C VAL A 39 -5.51 2.92 6.24
N LEU A 40 -5.65 1.67 5.82
CA LEU A 40 -4.58 0.72 5.55
C LEU A 40 -4.41 0.58 4.03
N VAL A 41 -3.48 1.34 3.43
CA VAL A 41 -3.35 1.46 1.97
C VAL A 41 -2.21 0.58 1.46
N HIS A 42 -2.57 -0.44 0.69
CA HIS A 42 -1.63 -1.41 0.11
C HIS A 42 -0.97 -0.90 -1.18
N GLY A 43 0.10 -1.59 -1.61
CA GLY A 43 0.79 -1.36 -2.87
C GLY A 43 0.72 -2.55 -3.84
N ASN A 44 1.67 -2.62 -4.77
CA ASN A 44 1.75 -3.65 -5.81
C ASN A 44 2.61 -4.86 -5.34
N PRO A 45 2.22 -6.11 -5.59
CA PRO A 45 0.98 -6.63 -6.19
C PRO A 45 -0.05 -7.05 -5.11
N THR A 46 0.02 -6.50 -3.93
CA THR A 46 -0.76 -6.91 -2.77
C THR A 46 -2.20 -6.38 -2.80
N TRP A 47 -2.96 -6.64 -1.75
CA TRP A 47 -4.31 -6.17 -1.53
C TRP A 47 -4.57 -6.07 -0.01
N GLY A 48 -5.75 -5.73 0.41
CA GLY A 48 -6.10 -5.57 1.83
C GLY A 48 -5.63 -6.72 2.73
N PHE A 49 -5.49 -7.93 2.19
CA PHE A 49 -4.97 -9.12 2.90
C PHE A 49 -3.58 -8.90 3.51
N LEU A 50 -2.77 -8.02 2.94
CA LEU A 50 -1.47 -7.64 3.51
C LEU A 50 -1.61 -7.13 4.95
N TYR A 51 -2.74 -6.51 5.27
CA TYR A 51 -3.04 -5.94 6.58
C TYR A 51 -3.92 -6.86 7.46
N ARG A 52 -4.15 -8.14 7.08
CA ARG A 52 -5.01 -9.06 7.85
C ARG A 52 -4.68 -9.14 9.34
N ASN A 53 -3.37 -9.09 9.67
CA ASN A 53 -2.90 -9.17 11.06
C ASN A 53 -3.03 -7.83 11.82
N PHE A 54 -3.40 -6.75 11.14
CA PHE A 54 -3.59 -5.41 11.73
C PHE A 54 -5.03 -5.18 12.15
N ILE A 55 -5.98 -5.61 11.31
CA ILE A 55 -7.40 -5.28 11.44
C ILE A 55 -7.95 -5.74 12.79
N GLY A 56 -7.77 -7.01 13.16
CA GLY A 56 -8.29 -7.55 14.41
C GLY A 56 -7.79 -6.81 15.66
N PRO A 57 -6.47 -6.63 15.84
CA PRO A 57 -5.92 -5.87 16.97
C PRO A 57 -6.38 -4.41 17.03
N LEU A 58 -6.47 -3.71 15.88
CA LEU A 58 -6.97 -2.35 15.81
C LEU A 58 -8.42 -2.26 16.24
N THR A 59 -9.26 -3.18 15.74
CA THR A 59 -10.68 -3.29 16.09
C THR A 59 -10.87 -3.60 17.58
N ALA A 60 -10.08 -4.53 18.11
CA ALA A 60 -10.12 -4.87 19.53
C ALA A 60 -9.70 -3.69 20.43
N ALA A 61 -8.87 -2.78 19.93
CA ALA A 61 -8.48 -1.55 20.61
C ALA A 61 -9.50 -0.40 20.42
N GLY A 62 -10.65 -0.64 19.74
CA GLY A 62 -11.70 0.34 19.54
C GLY A 62 -11.52 1.25 18.33
N HIS A 63 -10.57 0.97 17.44
CA HIS A 63 -10.38 1.71 16.20
C HIS A 63 -11.23 1.16 15.06
N ARG A 64 -11.52 2.00 14.05
CA ARG A 64 -12.18 1.61 12.81
C ARG A 64 -11.14 1.38 11.73
N SER A 65 -11.00 0.14 11.27
CA SER A 65 -10.01 -0.26 10.25
C SER A 65 -10.63 -0.24 8.86
N ILE A 66 -10.05 0.52 7.96
CA ILE A 66 -10.48 0.62 6.56
C ILE A 66 -9.34 0.14 5.67
N ALA A 67 -9.55 -1.00 5.00
CA ALA A 67 -8.56 -1.60 4.10
C ALA A 67 -9.16 -1.73 2.69
N PRO A 68 -8.97 -0.74 1.82
CA PRO A 68 -9.42 -0.81 0.43
C PRO A 68 -8.53 -1.71 -0.41
N ASP A 69 -9.12 -2.39 -1.39
CA ASP A 69 -8.41 -2.99 -2.51
C ASP A 69 -8.44 -2.01 -3.69
N HIS A 70 -7.30 -1.63 -4.19
CA HIS A 70 -7.25 -0.82 -5.40
C HIS A 70 -7.91 -1.54 -6.58
N LEU A 71 -8.51 -0.80 -7.50
CA LEU A 71 -9.05 -1.39 -8.74
C LEU A 71 -7.95 -2.23 -9.43
N GLY A 72 -8.27 -3.44 -9.86
CA GLY A 72 -7.27 -4.36 -10.41
C GLY A 72 -6.61 -5.28 -9.39
N PHE A 73 -6.81 -5.07 -8.10
CA PHE A 73 -6.19 -5.84 -7.02
C PHE A 73 -7.23 -6.48 -6.10
N GLY A 74 -6.80 -7.46 -5.33
CA GLY A 74 -7.65 -8.14 -4.36
C GLY A 74 -8.98 -8.58 -4.96
N ARG A 75 -10.07 -8.24 -4.31
CA ARG A 75 -11.42 -8.56 -4.73
C ARG A 75 -12.06 -7.50 -5.63
N SER A 76 -11.42 -6.35 -5.84
CA SER A 76 -11.89 -5.30 -6.74
C SER A 76 -11.96 -5.77 -8.19
N ASP A 77 -12.82 -5.14 -8.98
CA ASP A 77 -12.97 -5.43 -10.41
C ASP A 77 -11.64 -5.22 -11.15
N LYS A 78 -11.46 -5.96 -12.26
CA LYS A 78 -10.21 -6.00 -13.04
C LYS A 78 -10.49 -5.72 -14.52
N PRO A 79 -10.82 -4.45 -14.85
CA PRO A 79 -11.02 -4.08 -16.25
C PRO A 79 -9.76 -4.31 -17.08
N ALA A 80 -9.93 -4.61 -18.37
CA ALA A 80 -8.81 -4.94 -19.26
C ALA A 80 -8.01 -3.71 -19.73
N ASP A 81 -8.59 -2.51 -19.64
CA ASP A 81 -7.96 -1.27 -20.11
C ASP A 81 -6.82 -0.84 -19.16
N PRO A 82 -5.56 -0.82 -19.63
CA PRO A 82 -4.41 -0.43 -18.80
C PRO A 82 -4.46 1.03 -18.34
N GLU A 83 -5.14 1.92 -19.07
CA GLU A 83 -5.25 3.34 -18.68
C GLU A 83 -6.04 3.54 -17.40
N LEU A 84 -6.88 2.58 -17.00
CA LEU A 84 -7.61 2.61 -15.73
C LEU A 84 -6.72 2.37 -14.51
N TYR A 85 -5.50 1.88 -14.70
CA TYR A 85 -4.54 1.58 -13.63
C TYR A 85 -3.45 2.64 -13.44
N ARG A 86 -3.57 3.80 -14.11
CA ARG A 86 -2.67 4.93 -13.89
C ARG A 86 -2.79 5.45 -12.47
N ILE A 87 -1.67 5.81 -11.86
CA ILE A 87 -1.62 6.23 -10.44
C ILE A 87 -2.59 7.39 -10.12
N PRO A 88 -2.72 8.44 -10.93
CA PRO A 88 -3.70 9.50 -10.65
C PRO A 88 -5.16 9.01 -10.58
N ARG A 89 -5.51 7.94 -11.33
CA ARG A 89 -6.84 7.34 -11.26
C ARG A 89 -7.05 6.56 -9.95
N HIS A 90 -6.00 5.88 -9.45
CA HIS A 90 -6.06 5.23 -8.13
C HIS A 90 -6.22 6.25 -7.02
N VAL A 91 -5.52 7.38 -7.10
CA VAL A 91 -5.67 8.50 -6.15
C VAL A 91 -7.13 8.98 -6.14
N ALA A 92 -7.69 9.32 -7.30
CA ALA A 92 -9.06 9.81 -7.40
C ALA A 92 -10.11 8.82 -6.86
N ARG A 93 -9.93 7.51 -7.14
CA ARG A 93 -10.85 6.49 -6.63
C ARG A 93 -10.73 6.27 -5.12
N LEU A 94 -9.52 6.30 -4.58
CA LEU A 94 -9.35 6.21 -3.13
C LEU A 94 -9.95 7.43 -2.43
N GLU A 95 -9.70 8.63 -2.94
CA GLU A 95 -10.28 9.87 -2.44
C GLU A 95 -11.81 9.79 -2.42
N ALA A 96 -12.45 9.41 -3.53
CA ALA A 96 -13.90 9.26 -3.62
C ALA A 96 -14.45 8.25 -2.59
N LEU A 97 -13.77 7.12 -2.39
CA LEU A 97 -14.15 6.16 -1.35
C LEU A 97 -14.06 6.77 0.05
N LEU A 98 -12.92 7.40 0.40
CA LEU A 98 -12.70 7.93 1.74
C LEU A 98 -13.62 9.14 2.04
N GLU A 99 -13.95 9.94 1.03
CA GLU A 99 -14.96 11.00 1.14
C GLU A 99 -16.36 10.43 1.39
N SER A 100 -16.75 9.35 0.68
CA SER A 100 -18.04 8.69 0.87
C SER A 100 -18.23 8.12 2.28
N LEU A 101 -17.13 7.79 2.95
CA LEU A 101 -17.10 7.31 4.34
C LEU A 101 -17.06 8.46 5.37
N ASP A 102 -16.93 9.71 4.93
CA ASP A 102 -16.79 10.95 5.72
C ASP A 102 -15.79 10.79 6.88
N LEU A 103 -14.59 10.28 6.57
CA LEU A 103 -13.57 10.02 7.57
C LEU A 103 -13.01 11.32 8.14
N ARG A 104 -12.84 11.36 9.46
CA ARG A 104 -12.23 12.47 10.21
C ARG A 104 -11.28 11.92 11.26
N ASP A 105 -10.26 12.68 11.63
CA ASP A 105 -9.23 12.30 12.59
C ASP A 105 -8.52 10.98 12.22
N ALA A 106 -8.39 10.72 10.91
CA ALA A 106 -7.86 9.46 10.42
C ALA A 106 -6.34 9.36 10.62
N VAL A 107 -5.86 8.15 10.89
CA VAL A 107 -4.45 7.78 10.73
C VAL A 107 -4.31 7.02 9.42
N VAL A 108 -3.36 7.44 8.58
CA VAL A 108 -3.09 6.82 7.29
C VAL A 108 -1.84 5.95 7.38
N VAL A 109 -2.01 4.65 7.16
CA VAL A 109 -0.94 3.65 7.14
C VAL A 109 -0.65 3.29 5.70
N VAL A 110 0.60 3.47 5.26
CA VAL A 110 0.98 3.34 3.85
C VAL A 110 2.19 2.45 3.66
N GLN A 111 2.21 1.71 2.54
CA GLN A 111 3.35 0.91 2.09
C GLN A 111 3.41 0.88 0.55
N ASP A 112 4.60 0.88 -0.04
CA ASP A 112 4.84 0.83 -1.49
C ASP A 112 4.02 1.91 -2.24
N TRP A 113 3.29 1.57 -3.30
CA TRP A 113 2.40 2.50 -4.00
C TRP A 113 1.22 2.99 -3.17
N GLY A 114 0.90 2.31 -2.07
CA GLY A 114 -0.04 2.84 -1.09
C GLY A 114 0.39 4.19 -0.52
N GLY A 115 1.71 4.50 -0.52
CA GLY A 115 2.22 5.82 -0.14
C GLY A 115 1.73 6.92 -1.08
N PRO A 116 2.14 6.95 -2.35
CA PRO A 116 1.65 7.95 -3.29
C PRO A 116 0.14 8.06 -3.35
N ILE A 117 -0.58 6.95 -3.26
CA ILE A 117 -2.04 6.93 -3.36
C ILE A 117 -2.69 7.45 -2.06
N GLY A 118 -2.30 6.92 -0.90
CA GLY A 118 -2.88 7.30 0.40
C GLY A 118 -2.45 8.68 0.89
N LEU A 119 -1.18 9.03 0.69
CA LEU A 119 -0.68 10.35 1.07
C LEU A 119 -1.25 11.47 0.19
N SER A 120 -1.65 11.18 -1.06
CA SER A 120 -2.35 12.17 -1.89
C SER A 120 -3.64 12.65 -1.23
N TRP A 121 -4.45 11.73 -0.70
CA TRP A 121 -5.63 12.10 0.09
C TRP A 121 -5.26 12.85 1.36
N ALA A 122 -4.24 12.39 2.10
CA ALA A 122 -3.81 13.06 3.32
C ALA A 122 -3.36 14.50 3.08
N VAL A 123 -2.62 14.76 1.99
CA VAL A 123 -2.15 16.09 1.61
C VAL A 123 -3.30 16.98 1.09
N ALA A 124 -4.28 16.40 0.39
CA ALA A 124 -5.45 17.13 -0.08
C ALA A 124 -6.42 17.50 1.06
N HIS A 125 -6.47 16.67 2.13
CA HIS A 125 -7.39 16.84 3.26
C HIS A 125 -6.66 16.80 4.61
N PRO A 126 -5.67 17.67 4.84
CA PRO A 126 -4.84 17.62 6.05
C PRO A 126 -5.64 17.80 7.34
N GLU A 127 -6.79 18.48 7.28
CA GLU A 127 -7.71 18.68 8.42
C GLU A 127 -8.44 17.39 8.82
N ARG A 128 -8.52 16.41 7.94
CA ARG A 128 -9.15 15.09 8.19
C ARG A 128 -8.18 14.03 8.70
N VAL A 129 -6.87 14.32 8.62
CA VAL A 129 -5.79 13.38 8.97
C VAL A 129 -5.03 13.86 10.18
N SER A 130 -5.01 13.06 11.23
CA SER A 130 -4.34 13.36 12.50
C SER A 130 -2.93 12.79 12.60
N GLY A 131 -2.58 11.81 11.78
CA GLY A 131 -1.25 11.23 11.82
C GLY A 131 -0.93 10.33 10.62
N LEU A 132 0.38 10.13 10.40
CA LEU A 132 0.90 9.26 9.36
C LEU A 132 1.70 8.10 9.98
N PHE A 133 1.40 6.88 9.57
CA PHE A 133 2.20 5.72 9.91
C PHE A 133 2.81 5.15 8.63
N ILE A 134 4.10 5.41 8.45
CA ILE A 134 4.80 5.19 7.18
C ILE A 134 5.62 3.90 7.27
N LEU A 135 5.29 2.95 6.43
CA LEU A 135 6.13 1.82 6.11
C LEU A 135 6.97 2.16 4.87
N ASN A 136 7.75 1.20 4.36
CA ASN A 136 8.59 1.42 3.19
C ASN A 136 7.80 1.87 1.95
N THR A 137 7.95 3.15 1.59
CA THR A 137 7.25 3.78 0.47
C THR A 137 8.03 4.94 -0.14
N PHE A 138 7.48 5.53 -1.20
CA PHE A 138 8.03 6.70 -1.87
C PHE A 138 7.95 7.95 -0.98
N ASP A 139 9.00 8.75 -1.04
CA ASP A 139 9.10 10.06 -0.38
C ASP A 139 9.18 11.22 -1.38
N GLY A 140 9.32 10.89 -2.66
CA GLY A 140 9.48 11.80 -3.78
C GLY A 140 9.88 11.04 -5.05
N PRO A 141 10.28 11.74 -6.12
CA PRO A 141 10.77 11.11 -7.35
C PRO A 141 12.03 10.26 -7.10
N ARG A 142 12.06 9.05 -7.65
CA ARG A 142 13.17 8.12 -7.47
C ARG A 142 14.38 8.48 -8.34
N GLN A 143 15.56 8.34 -7.77
CA GLN A 143 16.82 8.51 -8.49
C GLN A 143 17.31 7.23 -9.19
N ASN A 144 16.83 6.07 -8.77
CA ASN A 144 17.20 4.77 -9.33
C ASN A 144 16.03 3.81 -9.42
N ILE A 145 16.00 3.01 -10.49
CA ILE A 145 15.03 1.92 -10.67
C ILE A 145 15.80 0.60 -10.60
N PRO A 146 15.48 -0.30 -9.67
CA PRO A 146 16.10 -1.63 -9.57
C PRO A 146 16.01 -2.41 -10.89
N VAL A 147 17.06 -3.17 -11.22
CA VAL A 147 17.14 -3.91 -12.50
C VAL A 147 15.91 -4.79 -12.79
N PRO A 148 15.36 -5.57 -11.84
CA PRO A 148 14.14 -6.35 -12.09
C PRO A 148 12.96 -5.47 -12.53
N LEU A 149 12.78 -4.30 -11.91
CA LEU A 149 11.71 -3.37 -12.28
C LEU A 149 11.91 -2.78 -13.69
N ARG A 150 13.17 -2.60 -14.14
CA ARG A 150 13.44 -2.16 -15.52
C ARG A 150 12.96 -3.20 -16.53
N LEU A 151 13.15 -4.50 -16.26
CA LEU A 151 12.66 -5.59 -17.10
C LEU A 151 11.12 -5.59 -17.17
N PHE A 152 10.44 -5.41 -16.04
CA PHE A 152 8.98 -5.34 -16.00
C PHE A 152 8.41 -4.13 -16.76
N ARG A 153 9.17 -3.05 -16.88
CA ARG A 153 8.80 -1.86 -17.65
C ARG A 153 8.99 -2.02 -19.16
N THR A 154 9.87 -2.95 -19.58
CA THR A 154 10.22 -3.13 -21.00
C THR A 154 9.03 -3.73 -21.77
N PRO A 155 8.54 -3.06 -22.84
CA PRO A 155 7.45 -3.57 -23.65
C PRO A 155 7.75 -4.98 -24.20
N GLY A 156 6.76 -5.85 -24.19
CA GLY A 156 6.88 -7.26 -24.56
C GLY A 156 7.48 -8.13 -23.46
N VAL A 157 8.60 -7.72 -22.87
CA VAL A 157 9.26 -8.46 -21.78
C VAL A 157 8.41 -8.38 -20.51
N GLY A 158 7.96 -7.19 -20.14
CA GLY A 158 7.11 -6.98 -18.97
C GLY A 158 5.83 -7.78 -19.01
N GLU A 159 5.14 -7.83 -20.16
CA GLU A 159 3.93 -8.63 -20.36
C GLU A 159 4.20 -10.11 -20.12
N VAL A 160 5.27 -10.65 -20.71
CA VAL A 160 5.63 -12.07 -20.52
C VAL A 160 5.97 -12.37 -19.05
N LEU A 161 6.78 -11.53 -18.42
CA LEU A 161 7.23 -11.76 -17.03
C LEU A 161 6.10 -11.57 -16.03
N VAL A 162 5.36 -10.47 -16.13
CA VAL A 162 4.33 -10.12 -15.14
C VAL A 162 3.03 -10.84 -15.45
N GLN A 163 2.45 -10.63 -16.65
CA GLN A 163 1.15 -11.20 -16.97
C GLN A 163 1.24 -12.70 -17.28
N GLY A 164 2.33 -13.16 -17.93
CA GLY A 164 2.55 -14.58 -18.25
C GLY A 164 2.99 -15.41 -17.05
N PHE A 165 4.10 -15.05 -16.43
CA PHE A 165 4.72 -15.84 -15.35
C PHE A 165 4.36 -15.39 -13.94
N ASP A 166 3.58 -14.32 -13.78
CA ASP A 166 3.19 -13.81 -12.46
C ASP A 166 4.41 -13.49 -11.57
N MET A 167 5.41 -12.85 -12.17
CA MET A 167 6.71 -12.66 -11.51
C MET A 167 6.66 -11.67 -10.34
N PHE A 168 5.63 -10.83 -10.22
CA PHE A 168 5.47 -10.00 -9.03
C PHE A 168 5.11 -10.83 -7.80
N VAL A 169 4.11 -11.71 -7.90
CA VAL A 169 3.71 -12.56 -6.78
C VAL A 169 4.67 -13.74 -6.62
N ARG A 170 4.86 -14.56 -7.68
CA ARG A 170 5.65 -15.81 -7.59
C ARG A 170 7.15 -15.57 -7.49
N GLY A 171 7.64 -14.55 -8.18
CA GLY A 171 9.05 -14.19 -8.18
C GLY A 171 9.39 -13.27 -7.02
N PHE A 172 8.87 -12.05 -7.02
CA PHE A 172 9.29 -11.04 -6.05
C PHE A 172 8.69 -11.28 -4.67
N LEU A 173 7.34 -11.34 -4.51
CA LEU A 173 6.73 -11.50 -3.19
C LEU A 173 7.20 -12.76 -2.49
N PHE A 174 7.13 -13.93 -3.17
CA PHE A 174 7.42 -15.20 -2.51
C PHE A 174 8.91 -15.52 -2.35
N ARG A 175 9.82 -14.83 -3.03
CA ARG A 175 11.26 -15.12 -2.99
C ARG A 175 12.11 -14.03 -2.36
N ASP A 176 11.90 -12.79 -2.77
CA ASP A 176 12.81 -11.69 -2.43
C ASP A 176 12.16 -10.62 -1.55
N GLY A 177 10.82 -10.51 -1.61
CA GLY A 177 10.06 -9.50 -0.90
C GLY A 177 9.76 -9.83 0.57
N VAL A 178 9.97 -11.09 1.01
CA VAL A 178 9.78 -11.56 2.39
C VAL A 178 11.02 -12.33 2.84
N VAL A 179 11.57 -11.98 4.00
CA VAL A 179 12.70 -12.68 4.62
C VAL A 179 12.22 -13.97 5.29
N HIS A 180 11.16 -13.88 6.09
CA HIS A 180 10.59 -14.99 6.86
C HIS A 180 9.61 -15.82 6.01
N ARG A 181 10.15 -16.54 5.02
CA ARG A 181 9.35 -17.28 4.01
C ARG A 181 8.49 -18.39 4.59
N GLU A 182 8.82 -18.90 5.75
CA GLU A 182 8.04 -19.88 6.51
C GLU A 182 6.66 -19.34 6.90
N ARG A 183 6.50 -18.01 6.99
CA ARG A 183 5.22 -17.33 7.22
C ARG A 183 4.30 -17.35 6.01
N LEU A 184 4.85 -17.56 4.82
CA LEU A 184 4.09 -17.72 3.58
C LEU A 184 3.57 -19.16 3.46
N THR A 185 2.63 -19.52 4.33
CA THR A 185 1.95 -20.83 4.30
C THR A 185 1.20 -21.05 2.98
N ALA A 186 0.70 -22.25 2.75
CA ALA A 186 -0.08 -22.55 1.53
C ALA A 186 -1.28 -21.59 1.36
N ASP A 187 -2.02 -21.32 2.44
CA ASP A 187 -3.19 -20.44 2.43
C ASP A 187 -2.80 -18.98 2.17
N VAL A 188 -1.70 -18.50 2.79
CA VAL A 188 -1.17 -17.15 2.53
C VAL A 188 -0.75 -16.99 1.06
N ARG A 189 -0.04 -17.99 0.50
CA ARG A 189 0.33 -17.98 -0.93
C ARG A 189 -0.90 -17.99 -1.83
N GLN A 190 -1.89 -18.81 -1.50
CA GLN A 190 -3.15 -18.85 -2.24
C GLN A 190 -3.87 -17.51 -2.20
N ALA A 191 -3.90 -16.84 -1.05
CA ALA A 191 -4.52 -15.52 -0.90
C ALA A 191 -3.90 -14.44 -1.79
N TYR A 192 -2.57 -14.49 -2.01
CA TYR A 192 -1.91 -13.57 -2.94
C TYR A 192 -2.08 -13.96 -4.40
N LEU A 193 -2.26 -15.24 -4.72
CA LEU A 193 -2.46 -15.71 -6.09
C LEU A 193 -3.91 -15.59 -6.56
N ALA A 194 -4.87 -15.72 -5.65
CA ALA A 194 -6.31 -15.78 -5.97
C ALA A 194 -6.83 -14.56 -6.75
N PRO A 195 -6.37 -13.31 -6.48
CA PRO A 195 -6.83 -12.15 -7.24
C PRO A 195 -6.40 -12.15 -8.72
N HIS A 196 -5.32 -12.85 -9.07
CA HIS A 196 -4.63 -12.71 -10.36
C HIS A 196 -4.50 -14.03 -11.14
N PRO A 197 -5.62 -14.78 -11.39
CA PRO A 197 -5.56 -16.11 -11.99
C PRO A 197 -5.26 -16.11 -13.51
N THR A 198 -5.47 -14.97 -14.19
CA THR A 198 -5.37 -14.88 -15.65
C THR A 198 -4.39 -13.80 -16.10
N TRP A 199 -3.99 -13.86 -17.37
CA TRP A 199 -3.19 -12.81 -18.01
C TRP A 199 -3.79 -11.41 -17.80
N SER A 200 -5.07 -11.23 -18.13
CA SER A 200 -5.74 -9.93 -18.04
C SER A 200 -5.91 -9.44 -16.61
N SER A 201 -6.09 -10.34 -15.63
CA SER A 201 -6.21 -9.93 -14.24
C SER A 201 -4.92 -9.34 -13.65
N ARG A 202 -3.77 -9.49 -14.31
CA ARG A 202 -2.45 -8.94 -13.92
C ARG A 202 -2.10 -7.63 -14.63
N THR A 203 -3.06 -7.02 -15.34
CA THR A 203 -2.82 -5.74 -16.05
C THR A 203 -2.42 -4.64 -15.07
N GLY A 204 -3.10 -4.54 -13.91
CA GLY A 204 -2.76 -3.56 -12.87
C GLY A 204 -1.33 -3.74 -12.35
N GLU A 205 -0.92 -4.98 -12.06
CA GLU A 205 0.44 -5.28 -11.61
C GLU A 205 1.52 -4.81 -12.61
N LEU A 206 1.25 -4.94 -13.91
CA LEU A 206 2.17 -4.51 -14.96
C LEU A 206 2.24 -3.00 -15.11
N VAL A 207 1.13 -2.29 -14.93
CA VAL A 207 1.09 -0.82 -15.09
C VAL A 207 1.86 -0.12 -13.98
N PHE A 208 1.77 -0.56 -12.74
CA PHE A 208 2.40 0.12 -11.61
C PHE A 208 3.92 0.33 -11.76
N PRO A 209 4.76 -0.65 -12.14
CA PRO A 209 6.18 -0.38 -12.37
C PRO A 209 6.43 0.56 -13.55
N ARG A 210 5.51 0.61 -14.54
CA ARG A 210 5.60 1.52 -15.68
C ARG A 210 5.29 2.97 -15.31
N GLU A 211 4.59 3.18 -14.22
CA GLU A 211 4.31 4.49 -13.65
C GLU A 211 5.48 5.08 -12.83
N ILE A 212 6.50 4.29 -12.48
CA ILE A 212 7.69 4.83 -11.82
C ILE A 212 8.36 5.82 -12.77
N PRO A 213 8.53 7.12 -12.41
CA PRO A 213 9.19 8.08 -13.27
C PRO A 213 10.62 7.64 -13.63
N ASP A 214 11.03 7.89 -14.87
CA ASP A 214 12.41 7.65 -15.26
C ASP A 214 13.33 8.65 -14.55
N PRO A 215 14.44 8.22 -13.94
CA PRO A 215 15.37 9.12 -13.30
C PRO A 215 15.93 10.22 -14.20
N ALA A 216 16.02 9.96 -15.52
CA ALA A 216 16.40 10.94 -16.53
C ALA A 216 15.26 11.86 -16.96
N GLY A 217 14.00 11.47 -16.68
CA GLY A 217 12.78 12.21 -17.01
C GLY A 217 12.08 12.68 -15.74
N THR A 218 12.36 13.91 -15.32
CA THR A 218 11.71 14.52 -14.14
C THR A 218 10.33 15.08 -14.44
N THR A 219 9.76 14.79 -15.60
CA THR A 219 8.48 15.33 -16.06
C THR A 219 7.45 14.23 -16.27
N GLY A 220 6.19 14.55 -15.99
CA GLY A 220 5.04 13.66 -16.21
C GLY A 220 4.13 13.56 -14.98
N PRO A 221 2.88 13.11 -15.17
CA PRO A 221 1.85 13.18 -14.13
C PRO A 221 2.24 12.54 -12.78
N VAL A 222 2.99 11.44 -12.81
CA VAL A 222 3.43 10.76 -11.58
C VAL A 222 4.64 11.44 -10.95
N ALA A 223 5.59 11.95 -11.75
CA ALA A 223 6.72 12.73 -11.22
C ALA A 223 6.21 14.00 -10.52
N ASP A 224 5.27 14.70 -11.14
CA ASP A 224 4.62 15.89 -10.58
C ASP A 224 3.83 15.56 -9.31
N LEU A 225 3.16 14.41 -9.29
CA LEU A 225 2.44 13.92 -8.11
C LEU A 225 3.43 13.67 -6.95
N LEU A 226 4.52 12.95 -7.19
CA LEU A 226 5.52 12.64 -6.16
C LEU A 226 6.18 13.91 -5.62
N THR A 227 6.47 14.89 -6.48
CA THR A 227 7.02 16.18 -6.06
C THR A 227 6.02 16.96 -5.21
N ARG A 228 4.74 17.00 -5.61
CA ARG A 228 3.69 17.62 -4.79
C ARG A 228 3.49 16.93 -3.45
N LEU A 229 3.63 15.59 -3.41
CA LEU A 229 3.54 14.83 -2.16
C LEU A 229 4.67 15.19 -1.20
N GLU A 230 5.90 15.22 -1.66
CA GLU A 230 7.05 15.61 -0.84
C GLU A 230 6.80 16.97 -0.19
N HIS A 231 6.44 17.99 -0.99
CA HIS A 231 6.14 19.33 -0.49
C HIS A 231 4.92 19.36 0.44
N GLY A 232 3.85 18.67 0.07
CA GLY A 232 2.61 18.64 0.85
C GLY A 232 2.78 17.95 2.21
N VAL A 233 3.53 16.85 2.25
CA VAL A 233 3.86 16.18 3.52
C VAL A 233 4.72 17.10 4.40
N GLN A 234 5.73 17.76 3.86
CA GLN A 234 6.53 18.74 4.61
C GLN A 234 5.66 19.89 5.13
N GLN A 235 4.75 20.42 4.31
CA GLN A 235 3.92 21.57 4.65
C GLN A 235 2.88 21.23 5.73
N HIS A 236 2.23 20.07 5.65
CA HIS A 236 1.03 19.77 6.45
C HIS A 236 1.27 18.75 7.58
N PHE A 237 2.33 17.95 7.49
CA PHE A 237 2.56 16.84 8.43
C PHE A 237 3.87 16.93 9.22
N ARG A 238 4.72 17.92 8.97
CA ARG A 238 5.96 18.08 9.72
C ARG A 238 5.74 18.30 11.22
N SER A 239 4.64 18.97 11.58
CA SER A 239 4.24 19.23 12.97
C SER A 239 3.14 18.29 13.49
N LYS A 240 2.64 17.39 12.65
CA LYS A 240 1.67 16.37 13.07
C LYS A 240 2.37 15.08 13.47
N PRO A 241 1.71 14.24 14.28
CA PRO A 241 2.23 12.94 14.62
C PRO A 241 2.55 12.12 13.35
N ALA A 242 3.76 11.59 13.30
CA ALA A 242 4.18 10.65 12.27
C ALA A 242 5.13 9.61 12.88
N GLN A 243 5.08 8.39 12.37
CA GLN A 243 6.02 7.32 12.71
C GLN A 243 6.45 6.58 11.46
N ILE A 244 7.72 6.21 11.40
CA ILE A 244 8.31 5.48 10.28
C ILE A 244 8.82 4.13 10.76
N MET A 245 8.41 3.04 10.10
CA MET A 245 8.99 1.72 10.29
C MET A 245 9.58 1.22 8.97
N TRP A 246 10.85 0.82 8.99
CA TRP A 246 11.58 0.61 7.75
C TRP A 246 12.30 -0.74 7.71
N PRO A 247 12.03 -1.56 6.66
CA PRO A 247 12.76 -2.81 6.44
C PRO A 247 14.14 -2.52 5.84
N MET A 248 15.19 -3.02 6.46
CA MET A 248 16.56 -2.73 6.02
C MET A 248 17.05 -3.63 4.88
N ARG A 249 16.27 -4.69 4.54
CA ARG A 249 16.57 -5.61 3.43
C ARG A 249 15.71 -5.39 2.19
N ASP A 250 14.94 -4.29 2.13
CA ASP A 250 14.14 -3.97 0.95
C ASP A 250 15.03 -3.60 -0.24
N PRO A 251 14.99 -4.35 -1.36
CA PRO A 251 15.79 -4.04 -2.53
C PRO A 251 15.28 -2.82 -3.29
N GLY A 252 14.04 -2.41 -3.04
CA GLY A 252 13.38 -1.28 -3.68
C GLY A 252 13.48 0.01 -2.86
N PHE A 253 13.08 -0.01 -1.61
CA PHE A 253 13.10 1.13 -0.70
C PHE A 253 14.30 1.03 0.25
N THR A 254 15.46 1.36 -0.29
CA THR A 254 16.76 1.24 0.37
C THR A 254 16.93 2.23 1.53
N PRO A 255 17.98 2.10 2.37
CA PRO A 255 18.30 3.10 3.40
C PRO A 255 18.46 4.53 2.89
N ALA A 256 18.79 4.72 1.60
CA ALA A 256 18.85 6.05 0.99
C ALA A 256 17.47 6.72 0.91
N VAL A 257 16.41 5.94 0.64
CA VAL A 257 15.03 6.44 0.65
C VAL A 257 14.60 6.78 2.09
N LEU A 258 14.94 5.94 3.06
CA LEU A 258 14.71 6.27 4.47
C LEU A 258 15.42 7.57 4.89
N ALA A 259 16.64 7.79 4.41
CA ALA A 259 17.39 9.02 4.71
C ALA A 259 16.69 10.27 4.16
N GLN A 260 15.94 10.13 3.06
CA GLN A 260 15.13 11.21 2.52
C GLN A 260 13.88 11.45 3.38
N TRP A 261 13.17 10.41 3.77
CA TRP A 261 12.05 10.51 4.73
C TRP A 261 12.45 11.23 6.03
N ARG A 262 13.66 10.99 6.54
CA ARG A 262 14.20 11.70 7.71
C ARG A 262 14.42 13.20 7.49
N LYS A 263 14.56 13.66 6.24
CA LYS A 263 14.60 15.09 5.92
C LYS A 263 13.20 15.67 5.81
N THR A 264 12.29 14.90 5.22
CA THR A 264 10.88 15.30 5.04
C THR A 264 10.15 15.40 6.39
N LEU A 265 10.35 14.42 7.28
CA LEU A 265 9.76 14.33 8.61
C LEU A 265 10.84 14.12 9.69
N PRO A 266 11.64 15.16 10.02
CA PRO A 266 12.81 15.01 10.88
C PRO A 266 12.50 14.60 12.32
N ASP A 267 11.32 14.93 12.81
CA ASP A 267 10.89 14.64 14.19
C ASP A 267 10.13 13.30 14.32
N ALA A 268 9.85 12.63 13.19
CA ALA A 268 9.16 11.34 13.20
C ALA A 268 10.08 10.24 13.76
N PRO A 269 9.68 9.50 14.82
CA PRO A 269 10.41 8.33 15.27
C PRO A 269 10.58 7.31 14.15
N VAL A 270 11.78 6.73 14.07
CA VAL A 270 12.13 5.73 13.05
C VAL A 270 12.52 4.42 13.74
N THR A 271 11.81 3.35 13.40
CA THR A 271 12.17 1.98 13.78
C THR A 271 12.71 1.24 12.55
N GLN A 272 13.97 0.83 12.61
CA GLN A 272 14.61 0.01 11.57
C GLN A 272 14.43 -1.48 11.92
N LEU A 273 14.09 -2.28 10.91
CA LEU A 273 13.89 -3.73 11.02
C LEU A 273 14.92 -4.44 10.14
N ASP A 274 16.04 -4.86 10.74
CA ASP A 274 17.20 -5.41 10.04
C ASP A 274 16.92 -6.77 9.40
N ASP A 275 15.88 -7.45 9.82
CA ASP A 275 15.45 -8.78 9.40
C ASP A 275 14.14 -8.78 8.60
N ALA A 276 13.74 -7.62 8.05
CA ALA A 276 12.54 -7.48 7.23
C ALA A 276 12.89 -6.99 5.81
N SER A 277 12.09 -7.41 4.82
CA SER A 277 12.17 -6.99 3.43
C SER A 277 10.93 -6.22 3.01
N HIS A 278 10.66 -6.15 1.71
CA HIS A 278 9.68 -5.27 1.09
C HIS A 278 8.26 -5.40 1.68
N TYR A 279 7.77 -6.63 1.89
CA TYR A 279 6.46 -6.85 2.52
C TYR A 279 6.63 -6.98 4.03
N ILE A 280 7.00 -5.86 4.64
CA ILE A 280 7.31 -5.73 6.07
C ILE A 280 6.17 -6.25 6.98
N GLN A 281 4.92 -6.18 6.51
CA GLN A 281 3.75 -6.69 7.21
C GLN A 281 3.77 -8.22 7.33
N GLU A 282 4.34 -8.92 6.35
CA GLU A 282 4.57 -10.37 6.44
C GLU A 282 5.72 -10.71 7.38
N ASP A 283 6.79 -9.92 7.33
CA ASP A 283 7.99 -10.20 8.11
C ASP A 283 7.87 -9.82 9.60
N ALA A 284 7.06 -8.80 9.93
CA ALA A 284 7.20 -8.16 11.24
C ALA A 284 5.90 -7.60 11.84
N HIS A 285 4.71 -8.10 11.43
CA HIS A 285 3.43 -7.57 11.95
C HIS A 285 3.36 -7.56 13.49
N GLU A 286 3.95 -8.55 14.18
CA GLU A 286 4.00 -8.63 15.63
C GLU A 286 4.84 -7.54 16.30
N ARG A 287 5.71 -6.87 15.54
CA ARG A 287 6.47 -5.69 15.99
C ARG A 287 5.82 -4.40 15.55
N ILE A 288 5.15 -4.39 14.38
CA ILE A 288 4.54 -3.19 13.80
C ILE A 288 3.23 -2.87 14.51
N VAL A 289 2.36 -3.87 14.71
CA VAL A 289 1.02 -3.65 15.28
C VAL A 289 1.07 -3.03 16.68
N PRO A 290 1.90 -3.50 17.64
CA PRO A 290 2.02 -2.84 18.94
C PRO A 290 2.50 -1.38 18.83
N GLN A 291 3.42 -1.07 17.91
CA GLN A 291 3.87 0.30 17.70
C GLN A 291 2.78 1.18 17.08
N LEU A 292 1.99 0.65 16.15
CA LEU A 292 0.84 1.37 15.60
C LEU A 292 -0.21 1.66 16.69
N LEU A 293 -0.51 0.68 17.54
CA LEU A 293 -1.44 0.88 18.68
C LEU A 293 -0.90 1.93 19.67
N SER A 294 0.39 1.89 19.99
CA SER A 294 1.03 2.90 20.83
C SER A 294 0.99 4.29 20.19
N PHE A 295 1.24 4.38 18.90
CA PHE A 295 1.13 5.62 18.13
C PHE A 295 -0.28 6.19 18.18
N LEU A 296 -1.30 5.36 17.97
CA LEU A 296 -2.71 5.76 18.03
C LEU A 296 -3.09 6.28 19.43
N ALA A 297 -2.62 5.63 20.51
CA ALA A 297 -2.84 6.07 21.88
C ALA A 297 -2.17 7.41 22.19
N GLY A 298 -0.95 7.62 21.68
CA GLY A 298 -0.19 8.87 21.88
C GLY A 298 -0.68 10.05 21.04
N THR A 299 -1.51 9.81 20.03
CA THR A 299 -2.07 10.83 19.13
C THR A 299 -3.54 11.15 19.42
N SER A 300 -4.13 10.55 20.44
CA SER A 300 -5.47 10.94 20.93
C SER A 300 -5.38 12.33 21.54
N ALA A 301 -6.14 13.29 20.98
CA ALA A 301 -6.20 14.68 21.43
C ALA A 301 -6.92 14.82 22.77
#